data_02d30c89d06cd2ac63247798b43c5718
#
_entry.id   02d30c89d06cd2ac63247798b43c5718
#
_cell.length_a   1.000
_cell.length_b   1.000
_cell.length_c   1.000
_cell.angle_alpha   90.00
_cell.angle_beta   90.00
_cell.angle_gamma   90.00
#
_symmetry.space_group_name_H-M   'P 1'
#
loop_
_entity.id
_entity.type
_entity.pdbx_description
1 polymer ?
#
loop_
_entity_poly.entity_id
_entity_poly.type
_entity_poly.pdbx_seq_one_letter_code
_entity_poly.pdbx_strand_id
1 'polypeptide(L)'
;FMQCDVIEPSDGKGYDRDPRSIAKRAEAYLKSSGLGDTAYFGPEPEFFIFDGIRWKIGMDGCFVKIDSEEAAWSSGEKLEGGNTGHRPAVKGGYFPVPPVDSFQDMRSEMSLILESLGIPVEVHHHEVAGPGQNELGTKFSTLVERADWTQNLKYVVWNVAHTYGKTATFMPKPIVGDNGSGMHVHQSVWK
;
A
#
# COMPACT_ATOMS: atom_id res chain seq x y z
N PHE A 1 16.31 5.54 5.69
CA PHE A 1 16.15 5.13 4.28
C PHE A 1 16.99 6.00 3.38
N MET A 2 17.47 5.42 2.28
CA MET A 2 18.20 6.14 1.24
C MET A 2 17.68 5.70 -0.13
N GLN A 3 17.02 6.60 -0.84
CA GLN A 3 16.59 6.36 -2.21
C GLN A 3 17.71 6.78 -3.16
N CYS A 4 18.09 5.90 -4.07
CA CYS A 4 19.23 6.09 -4.95
C CYS A 4 18.81 6.06 -6.43
N ASP A 5 19.54 6.79 -7.25
CA ASP A 5 19.45 6.65 -8.70
C ASP A 5 20.37 5.53 -9.19
N VAL A 6 19.99 4.87 -10.27
CA VAL A 6 20.87 3.95 -10.98
C VAL A 6 21.64 4.72 -12.04
N ILE A 7 22.95 4.53 -12.09
CA ILE A 7 23.84 5.18 -13.05
C ILE A 7 24.60 4.16 -13.89
N GLU A 8 25.01 4.57 -15.10
CA GLU A 8 25.93 3.81 -15.93
C GLU A 8 27.36 3.95 -15.39
N PRO A 9 28.02 2.85 -15.01
CA PRO A 9 29.37 2.92 -14.44
C PRO A 9 30.43 3.50 -15.39
N SER A 10 30.20 3.38 -16.70
CA SER A 10 31.17 3.77 -17.74
C SER A 10 31.32 5.27 -17.88
N ASP A 11 30.25 6.06 -17.66
CA ASP A 11 30.25 7.51 -17.90
C ASP A 11 29.55 8.30 -16.78
N GLY A 12 29.04 7.63 -15.75
CA GLY A 12 28.38 8.25 -14.59
C GLY A 12 27.02 8.87 -14.89
N LYS A 13 26.47 8.68 -16.10
CA LYS A 13 25.15 9.21 -16.44
C LYS A 13 24.04 8.34 -15.86
N GLY A 14 22.86 8.93 -15.68
CA GLY A 14 21.68 8.19 -15.25
C GLY A 14 21.33 7.06 -16.22
N TYR A 15 21.01 5.88 -15.67
CA TYR A 15 20.53 4.76 -16.48
C TYR A 15 19.15 5.12 -17.08
N ASP A 16 19.01 4.98 -18.39
CA ASP A 16 17.82 5.45 -19.12
C ASP A 16 16.52 4.77 -18.67
N ARG A 17 16.60 3.54 -18.17
CA ARG A 17 15.45 2.76 -17.70
C ARG A 17 15.23 2.83 -16.20
N ASP A 18 16.01 3.64 -15.48
CA ASP A 18 15.79 3.88 -14.05
C ASP A 18 14.51 4.68 -13.84
N PRO A 19 13.47 4.13 -13.16
CA PRO A 19 12.19 4.82 -12.95
C PRO A 19 12.34 6.17 -12.23
N ARG A 20 13.26 6.26 -11.26
CA ARG A 20 13.50 7.49 -10.53
C ARG A 20 14.13 8.58 -11.41
N SER A 21 15.06 8.21 -12.27
CA SER A 21 15.63 9.09 -13.27
C SER A 21 14.58 9.54 -14.31
N ILE A 22 13.63 8.67 -14.68
CA ILE A 22 12.49 9.04 -15.55
C ILE A 22 11.63 10.10 -14.87
N ALA A 23 11.29 9.93 -13.58
CA ALA A 23 10.52 10.92 -12.82
C ALA A 23 11.22 12.29 -12.76
N LYS A 24 12.55 12.32 -12.53
CA LYS A 24 13.35 13.55 -12.57
C LYS A 24 13.30 14.22 -13.94
N ARG A 25 13.41 13.46 -15.03
CA ARG A 25 13.29 13.99 -16.39
C ARG A 25 11.90 14.54 -16.66
N ALA A 26 10.85 13.92 -16.13
CA ALA A 26 9.48 14.42 -16.27
C ALA A 26 9.29 15.77 -15.58
N GLU A 27 9.79 15.95 -14.35
CA GLU A 27 9.77 17.25 -13.66
C GLU A 27 10.56 18.32 -14.44
N ALA A 28 11.73 17.98 -14.96
CA ALA A 28 12.51 18.88 -15.78
C ALA A 28 11.80 19.25 -17.09
N TYR A 29 11.15 18.30 -17.74
CA TYR A 29 10.37 18.51 -18.95
C TYR A 29 9.19 19.45 -18.71
N LEU A 30 8.43 19.27 -17.61
CA LEU A 30 7.33 20.16 -17.27
C LEU A 30 7.79 21.62 -17.24
N LYS A 31 8.88 21.91 -16.54
CA LYS A 31 9.46 23.27 -16.46
C LYS A 31 9.90 23.79 -17.82
N SER A 32 10.64 22.98 -18.59
CA SER A 32 11.16 23.38 -19.89
C SER A 32 10.10 23.57 -20.96
N SER A 33 8.96 22.89 -20.84
CA SER A 33 7.82 23.02 -21.76
C SER A 33 7.04 24.32 -21.57
N GLY A 34 7.20 25.00 -20.42
CA GLY A 34 6.44 26.20 -20.07
C GLY A 34 4.97 25.93 -19.68
N LEU A 35 4.54 24.67 -19.60
CA LEU A 35 3.19 24.29 -19.20
C LEU A 35 2.93 24.50 -17.71
N GLY A 36 3.98 24.35 -16.89
CA GLY A 36 3.91 24.57 -15.46
C GLY A 36 5.29 24.54 -14.82
N ASP A 37 5.36 25.02 -13.57
CA ASP A 37 6.59 25.03 -12.80
C ASP A 37 6.70 23.80 -11.88
N THR A 38 5.56 23.31 -11.40
CA THR A 38 5.47 22.19 -10.47
C THR A 38 4.23 21.35 -10.73
N ALA A 39 4.35 20.03 -10.61
CA ALA A 39 3.23 19.11 -10.54
C ALA A 39 3.24 18.39 -9.20
N TYR A 40 2.05 18.26 -8.60
CA TYR A 40 1.84 17.52 -7.37
C TYR A 40 1.09 16.23 -7.64
N PHE A 41 1.43 15.22 -6.85
CA PHE A 41 0.90 13.86 -6.96
C PHE A 41 0.45 13.38 -5.58
N GLY A 42 -0.74 12.79 -5.52
CA GLY A 42 -1.32 12.17 -4.32
C GLY A 42 -1.79 10.76 -4.65
N PRO A 43 -0.91 9.75 -4.65
CA PRO A 43 -1.34 8.36 -4.78
C PRO A 43 -1.97 7.85 -3.49
N GLU A 44 -2.98 7.00 -3.63
CA GLU A 44 -3.76 6.35 -2.58
C GLU A 44 -3.54 4.83 -2.66
N PRO A 45 -2.39 4.33 -2.17
CA PRO A 45 -2.08 2.92 -2.29
C PRO A 45 -2.90 2.08 -1.31
N GLU A 46 -3.74 1.21 -1.84
CA GLU A 46 -4.48 0.21 -1.08
C GLU A 46 -3.67 -1.09 -0.97
N PHE A 47 -3.90 -1.83 0.11
CA PHE A 47 -3.24 -3.10 0.37
C PHE A 47 -4.09 -4.01 1.25
N PHE A 48 -3.80 -5.32 1.21
CA PHE A 48 -4.40 -6.28 2.10
C PHE A 48 -3.42 -6.73 3.18
N ILE A 49 -3.94 -7.00 4.37
CA ILE A 49 -3.24 -7.67 5.47
C ILE A 49 -3.95 -9.00 5.75
N PHE A 50 -3.18 -10.09 5.72
CA PHE A 50 -3.68 -11.43 5.99
C PHE A 50 -2.95 -12.07 7.17
N ASP A 51 -3.64 -12.97 7.89
CA ASP A 51 -3.01 -13.83 8.91
C ASP A 51 -2.04 -14.82 8.28
N GLY A 52 -2.33 -15.26 7.06
CA GLY A 52 -1.45 -16.11 6.32
C GLY A 52 -1.90 -16.35 4.88
N ILE A 53 -0.96 -16.75 4.05
CA ILE A 53 -1.22 -17.15 2.67
C ILE A 53 -0.42 -18.42 2.37
N ARG A 54 -1.09 -19.40 1.77
CA ARG A 54 -0.48 -20.67 1.32
C ARG A 54 -0.84 -20.89 -0.13
N TRP A 55 0.13 -21.36 -0.90
CA TRP A 55 -0.09 -21.68 -2.30
C TRP A 55 0.75 -22.86 -2.75
N LYS A 56 0.30 -23.51 -3.80
CA LYS A 56 1.05 -24.50 -4.56
C LYS A 56 0.89 -24.21 -6.05
N ILE A 57 1.98 -24.31 -6.76
CA ILE A 57 2.00 -24.32 -8.22
C ILE A 57 2.80 -25.56 -8.63
N GLY A 58 2.14 -26.52 -9.26
CA GLY A 58 2.76 -27.77 -9.68
C GLY A 58 2.09 -28.33 -10.93
N MET A 59 2.72 -29.33 -11.53
CA MET A 59 2.20 -30.01 -12.72
C MET A 59 0.88 -30.75 -12.45
N ASP A 60 0.62 -31.09 -11.19
CA ASP A 60 -0.57 -31.78 -10.70
C ASP A 60 -1.72 -30.82 -10.27
N GLY A 61 -1.53 -29.52 -10.42
CA GLY A 61 -2.51 -28.51 -10.08
C GLY A 61 -1.96 -27.33 -9.30
N CYS A 62 -2.84 -26.38 -9.00
CA CYS A 62 -2.50 -25.20 -8.20
C CYS A 62 -3.61 -24.91 -7.19
N PHE A 63 -3.24 -24.28 -6.08
CA PHE A 63 -4.18 -23.69 -5.13
C PHE A 63 -3.60 -22.44 -4.48
N VAL A 64 -4.49 -21.58 -4.00
CA VAL A 64 -4.20 -20.46 -3.08
C VAL A 64 -5.18 -20.56 -1.93
N LYS A 65 -4.68 -20.52 -0.69
CA LYS A 65 -5.48 -20.39 0.52
C LYS A 65 -5.05 -19.17 1.30
N ILE A 66 -6.00 -18.30 1.61
CA ILE A 66 -5.83 -17.08 2.40
C ILE A 66 -6.51 -17.27 3.72
N ASP A 67 -5.81 -16.97 4.82
CA ASP A 67 -6.35 -16.91 6.15
C ASP A 67 -6.44 -15.41 6.56
N SER A 68 -7.61 -14.99 7.05
CA SER A 68 -7.86 -13.64 7.54
C SER A 68 -8.90 -13.66 8.65
N GLU A 69 -8.58 -13.07 9.79
CA GLU A 69 -9.50 -12.96 10.92
C GLU A 69 -10.76 -12.15 10.60
N GLU A 70 -10.67 -11.23 9.64
CA GLU A 70 -11.80 -10.43 9.17
C GLU A 70 -12.62 -11.11 8.07
N ALA A 71 -12.15 -12.22 7.53
CA ALA A 71 -12.85 -12.89 6.44
C ALA A 71 -14.10 -13.63 6.92
N ALA A 72 -15.18 -13.51 6.15
CA ALA A 72 -16.44 -14.20 6.45
C ALA A 72 -16.29 -15.73 6.50
N TRP A 73 -15.38 -16.31 5.71
CA TRP A 73 -15.10 -17.75 5.71
C TRP A 73 -14.35 -18.25 6.95
N SER A 74 -13.73 -17.36 7.74
CA SER A 74 -13.05 -17.70 9.00
C SER A 74 -13.98 -17.69 10.21
N SER A 75 -15.29 -17.54 10.03
CA SER A 75 -16.27 -17.40 11.12
C SER A 75 -16.39 -18.62 12.06
N GLY A 76 -15.98 -19.80 11.60
CA GLY A 76 -15.98 -21.03 12.40
C GLY A 76 -14.65 -21.36 13.06
N GLU A 77 -13.60 -20.57 12.81
CA GLU A 77 -12.26 -20.84 13.33
C GLU A 77 -12.09 -20.30 14.76
N LYS A 78 -11.28 -21.00 15.54
CA LYS A 78 -10.82 -20.51 16.85
C LYS A 78 -9.60 -19.63 16.63
N LEU A 79 -9.74 -18.35 16.93
CA LEU A 79 -8.64 -17.38 16.88
C LEU A 79 -8.10 -17.12 18.29
N GLU A 80 -6.84 -16.82 18.41
CA GLU A 80 -6.24 -16.29 19.62
C GLU A 80 -6.93 -14.97 19.98
N GLY A 81 -7.37 -14.82 21.25
CA GLY A 81 -8.20 -13.68 21.66
C GLY A 81 -9.72 -13.92 21.56
N GLY A 82 -10.15 -14.96 20.93
CA GLY A 82 -11.47 -15.61 21.11
C GLY A 82 -12.68 -14.98 20.44
N ASN A 83 -12.65 -13.76 19.98
CA ASN A 83 -13.83 -13.14 19.37
C ASN A 83 -13.76 -13.12 17.85
N THR A 84 -14.64 -13.87 17.23
CA THR A 84 -14.75 -13.97 15.78
C THR A 84 -16.09 -13.46 15.24
N GLY A 85 -16.90 -12.82 16.09
CA GLY A 85 -18.24 -12.32 15.75
C GLY A 85 -18.26 -10.98 15.01
N HIS A 86 -17.20 -10.19 15.16
CA HIS A 86 -17.09 -8.86 14.55
C HIS A 86 -16.32 -8.94 13.25
N ARG A 87 -17.03 -8.98 12.13
CA ARG A 87 -16.43 -9.04 10.80
C ARG A 87 -17.17 -8.17 9.82
N PRO A 88 -16.47 -7.51 8.90
CA PRO A 88 -17.12 -6.86 7.78
C PRO A 88 -17.75 -7.91 6.84
N ALA A 89 -18.84 -7.55 6.20
CA ALA A 89 -19.41 -8.34 5.11
C ALA A 89 -18.50 -8.23 3.87
N VAL A 90 -18.70 -9.12 2.90
CA VAL A 90 -18.12 -8.99 1.56
C VAL A 90 -18.51 -7.62 0.99
N LYS A 91 -17.54 -6.84 0.53
CA LYS A 91 -17.70 -5.44 0.09
C LYS A 91 -18.29 -4.49 1.16
N GLY A 92 -18.22 -4.85 2.40
CA GLY A 92 -18.79 -4.10 3.52
C GLY A 92 -17.75 -3.52 4.48
N GLY A 93 -16.47 -3.46 4.09
CA GLY A 93 -15.37 -3.04 4.94
C GLY A 93 -15.08 -1.53 4.95
N TYR A 94 -15.85 -0.70 4.25
CA TYR A 94 -15.54 0.72 4.13
C TYR A 94 -15.85 1.50 5.41
N PHE A 95 -14.81 2.02 6.03
CA PHE A 95 -14.87 2.84 7.26
C PHE A 95 -15.61 2.22 8.47
N PRO A 96 -15.45 0.94 8.80
CA PRO A 96 -15.93 0.46 10.08
C PRO A 96 -15.06 1.02 11.21
N VAL A 97 -15.59 0.91 12.42
CA VAL A 97 -14.84 1.22 13.64
C VAL A 97 -14.49 -0.09 14.37
N PRO A 98 -13.48 -0.08 15.27
CA PRO A 98 -13.24 -1.22 16.14
C PRO A 98 -14.50 -1.64 16.92
N PRO A 99 -14.75 -2.93 17.18
CA PRO A 99 -13.85 -4.06 16.92
C PRO A 99 -13.95 -4.67 15.52
N VAL A 100 -14.83 -4.17 14.64
CA VAL A 100 -14.97 -4.69 13.27
C VAL A 100 -13.72 -4.40 12.45
N ASP A 101 -13.16 -3.18 12.57
CA ASP A 101 -11.85 -2.83 12.08
C ASP A 101 -10.77 -3.34 13.04
N SER A 102 -10.25 -4.53 12.79
CA SER A 102 -9.23 -5.14 13.64
C SER A 102 -7.81 -4.62 13.38
N PHE A 103 -7.61 -3.82 12.33
CA PHE A 103 -6.29 -3.32 11.91
C PHE A 103 -6.02 -1.85 12.25
N GLN A 104 -6.93 -1.17 12.94
CA GLN A 104 -6.77 0.25 13.26
C GLN A 104 -5.44 0.56 13.96
N ASP A 105 -5.08 -0.21 15.00
CA ASP A 105 -3.86 0.03 15.77
C ASP A 105 -2.61 -0.22 14.93
N MET A 106 -2.63 -1.25 14.09
CA MET A 106 -1.54 -1.54 13.17
C MET A 106 -1.32 -0.42 12.16
N ARG A 107 -2.40 0.13 11.57
CA ARG A 107 -2.30 1.29 10.69
C ARG A 107 -1.83 2.54 11.43
N SER A 108 -2.24 2.72 12.69
CA SER A 108 -1.75 3.82 13.53
C SER A 108 -0.24 3.71 13.76
N GLU A 109 0.28 2.52 14.03
CA GLU A 109 1.73 2.29 14.15
C GLU A 109 2.45 2.58 12.83
N MET A 110 1.92 2.10 11.69
CA MET A 110 2.46 2.44 10.37
C MET A 110 2.52 3.94 10.15
N SER A 111 1.48 4.66 10.54
CA SER A 111 1.40 6.12 10.41
C SER A 111 2.46 6.83 11.25
N LEU A 112 2.63 6.44 12.51
CA LEU A 112 3.65 7.01 13.40
C LEU A 112 5.08 6.77 12.88
N ILE A 113 5.34 5.58 12.32
CA ILE A 113 6.64 5.28 11.70
C ILE A 113 6.86 6.15 10.46
N LEU A 114 5.85 6.28 9.58
CA LEU A 114 5.95 7.14 8.40
C LEU A 114 6.23 8.60 8.78
N GLU A 115 5.51 9.12 9.76
CA GLU A 115 5.74 10.48 10.27
C GLU A 115 7.15 10.65 10.86
N SER A 116 7.67 9.65 11.57
CA SER A 116 9.04 9.66 12.07
C SER A 116 10.10 9.69 10.96
N LEU A 117 9.74 9.21 9.77
CA LEU A 117 10.55 9.27 8.55
C LEU A 117 10.38 10.58 7.75
N GLY A 118 9.58 11.51 8.27
CA GLY A 118 9.27 12.78 7.60
C GLY A 118 8.21 12.66 6.50
N ILE A 119 7.42 11.59 6.49
CA ILE A 119 6.33 11.36 5.53
C ILE A 119 4.99 11.68 6.21
N PRO A 120 4.36 12.83 5.94
CA PRO A 120 3.13 13.21 6.60
C PRO A 120 1.96 12.31 6.20
N VAL A 121 1.28 11.72 7.18
CA VAL A 121 0.06 10.92 6.98
C VAL A 121 -1.16 11.81 7.20
N GLU A 122 -2.13 11.78 6.30
CA GLU A 122 -3.37 12.56 6.38
C GLU A 122 -4.55 11.69 6.83
N VAL A 123 -4.59 10.43 6.41
CA VAL A 123 -5.71 9.54 6.70
C VAL A 123 -5.27 8.09 6.67
N HIS A 124 -5.91 7.26 7.47
CA HIS A 124 -5.88 5.82 7.32
C HIS A 124 -7.24 5.22 7.64
N HIS A 125 -7.61 4.19 6.93
CA HIS A 125 -8.89 3.51 7.14
C HIS A 125 -8.87 2.08 6.62
N HIS A 126 -9.89 1.31 7.03
CA HIS A 126 -10.21 0.04 6.39
C HIS A 126 -10.93 0.30 5.07
N GLU A 127 -10.54 -0.42 4.04
CA GLU A 127 -11.11 -0.33 2.70
C GLU A 127 -12.29 -1.28 2.49
N VAL A 128 -12.89 -1.22 1.28
CA VAL A 128 -14.17 -1.86 0.95
C VAL A 128 -14.13 -3.38 1.07
N ALA A 129 -13.03 -4.04 0.70
CA ALA A 129 -12.96 -5.48 0.80
C ALA A 129 -12.92 -5.92 2.26
N GLY A 130 -13.84 -6.84 2.63
CA GLY A 130 -13.97 -7.31 4.00
C GLY A 130 -12.73 -7.96 4.60
N PRO A 131 -11.99 -8.82 3.87
CA PRO A 131 -10.88 -9.57 4.45
C PRO A 131 -9.57 -8.78 4.56
N GLY A 132 -9.55 -7.68 5.31
CA GLY A 132 -8.33 -6.99 5.68
C GLY A 132 -7.77 -6.04 4.64
N GLN A 133 -8.61 -5.38 3.84
CA GLN A 133 -8.15 -4.32 2.94
C GLN A 133 -8.03 -2.99 3.69
N ASN A 134 -6.91 -2.30 3.46
CA ASN A 134 -6.54 -1.08 4.16
C ASN A 134 -6.00 -0.04 3.17
N GLU A 135 -6.09 1.22 3.57
CA GLU A 135 -5.46 2.35 2.89
C GLU A 135 -4.74 3.25 3.89
N LEU A 136 -3.62 3.82 3.43
CA LEU A 136 -2.86 4.87 4.11
C LEU A 136 -2.65 6.02 3.14
N GLY A 137 -3.35 7.12 3.35
CA GLY A 137 -3.21 8.36 2.60
C GLY A 137 -2.13 9.24 3.21
N THR A 138 -1.15 9.62 2.41
CA THR A 138 -0.12 10.58 2.79
C THR A 138 -0.27 11.86 1.99
N LYS A 139 0.22 12.97 2.53
CA LYS A 139 0.14 14.28 1.89
C LYS A 139 0.68 14.23 0.45
N PHE A 140 0.07 14.99 -0.45
CA PHE A 140 0.60 15.15 -1.80
C PHE A 140 1.98 15.83 -1.80
N SER A 141 2.81 15.53 -2.78
CA SER A 141 4.12 16.16 -2.99
C SER A 141 4.52 16.13 -4.46
N THR A 142 5.73 16.63 -4.77
CA THR A 142 6.28 16.56 -6.13
C THR A 142 6.49 15.12 -6.58
N LEU A 143 6.64 14.90 -7.87
CA LEU A 143 6.68 13.55 -8.44
C LEU A 143 7.76 12.66 -7.83
N VAL A 144 9.00 13.15 -7.77
CA VAL A 144 10.13 12.36 -7.27
C VAL A 144 9.97 12.08 -5.77
N GLU A 145 9.68 13.11 -4.97
CA GLU A 145 9.51 12.97 -3.53
C GLU A 145 8.36 12.02 -3.19
N ARG A 146 7.22 12.17 -3.89
CA ARG A 146 6.06 11.33 -3.64
C ARG A 146 6.28 9.88 -4.07
N ALA A 147 7.04 9.65 -5.14
CA ALA A 147 7.45 8.32 -5.55
C ALA A 147 8.36 7.65 -4.49
N ASP A 148 9.34 8.39 -3.96
CA ASP A 148 10.21 7.93 -2.88
C ASP A 148 9.39 7.57 -1.61
N TRP A 149 8.45 8.42 -1.22
CA TRP A 149 7.54 8.14 -0.09
C TRP A 149 6.68 6.90 -0.30
N THR A 150 6.23 6.65 -1.53
CA THR A 150 5.44 5.45 -1.85
C THR A 150 6.25 4.18 -1.67
N GLN A 151 7.54 4.17 -2.03
CA GLN A 151 8.42 3.03 -1.77
C GLN A 151 8.62 2.81 -0.27
N ASN A 152 8.86 3.89 0.48
CA ASN A 152 9.01 3.82 1.94
C ASN A 152 7.73 3.32 2.63
N LEU A 153 6.55 3.81 2.18
CA LEU A 153 5.26 3.36 2.69
C LEU A 153 5.08 1.85 2.51
N LYS A 154 5.35 1.32 1.32
CA LYS A 154 5.27 -0.13 1.07
C LYS A 154 6.20 -0.92 1.99
N TYR A 155 7.41 -0.45 2.19
CA TYR A 155 8.37 -1.07 3.08
C TYR A 155 7.88 -1.07 4.54
N VAL A 156 7.37 0.05 5.02
CA VAL A 156 6.79 0.17 6.38
C VAL A 156 5.61 -0.77 6.56
N VAL A 157 4.68 -0.81 5.60
CA VAL A 157 3.52 -1.68 5.65
C VAL A 157 3.93 -3.16 5.78
N TRP A 158 4.87 -3.62 4.96
CA TRP A 158 5.34 -5.01 5.05
C TRP A 158 6.01 -5.33 6.38
N ASN A 159 6.85 -4.44 6.88
CA ASN A 159 7.61 -4.69 8.11
C ASN A 159 6.71 -4.62 9.34
N VAL A 160 5.81 -3.66 9.43
CA VAL A 160 4.84 -3.60 10.54
C VAL A 160 3.92 -4.80 10.52
N ALA A 161 3.34 -5.17 9.39
CA ALA A 161 2.53 -6.39 9.30
C ALA A 161 3.30 -7.63 9.79
N HIS A 162 4.58 -7.73 9.43
CA HIS A 162 5.45 -8.83 9.88
C HIS A 162 5.64 -8.85 11.40
N THR A 163 5.80 -7.69 12.05
CA THR A 163 5.94 -7.63 13.53
C THR A 163 4.69 -8.11 14.27
N TYR A 164 3.52 -8.00 13.63
CA TYR A 164 2.26 -8.54 14.13
C TYR A 164 2.02 -10.01 13.74
N GLY A 165 3.00 -10.69 13.16
CA GLY A 165 2.85 -12.06 12.68
C GLY A 165 1.93 -12.21 11.46
N LYS A 166 1.67 -11.11 10.77
CA LYS A 166 0.79 -11.06 9.59
C LYS A 166 1.60 -10.82 8.31
N THR A 167 0.94 -10.88 7.17
CA THR A 167 1.54 -10.59 5.88
C THR A 167 0.71 -9.57 5.11
N ALA A 168 1.38 -8.62 4.45
CA ALA A 168 0.73 -7.62 3.63
C ALA A 168 1.02 -7.82 2.15
N THR A 169 0.07 -7.44 1.30
CA THR A 169 0.24 -7.49 -0.16
C THR A 169 -0.40 -6.28 -0.84
N PHE A 170 0.30 -5.75 -1.84
CA PHE A 170 -0.21 -4.74 -2.78
C PHE A 170 -0.71 -5.38 -4.09
N MET A 171 -0.98 -6.70 -4.09
CA MET A 171 -1.54 -7.39 -5.24
C MET A 171 -2.90 -6.78 -5.61
N PRO A 172 -3.12 -6.43 -6.89
CA PRO A 172 -4.35 -5.74 -7.29
C PRO A 172 -5.64 -6.51 -6.98
N LYS A 173 -5.63 -7.83 -7.08
CA LYS A 173 -6.86 -8.65 -6.88
C LYS A 173 -6.53 -9.98 -6.20
N PRO A 174 -6.21 -9.96 -4.89
CA PRO A 174 -5.85 -11.20 -4.20
C PRO A 174 -7.06 -12.10 -3.91
N ILE A 175 -8.27 -11.52 -3.85
CA ILE A 175 -9.51 -12.24 -3.52
C ILE A 175 -10.51 -12.08 -4.64
N VAL A 176 -10.94 -13.22 -5.21
CA VAL A 176 -12.00 -13.26 -6.20
C VAL A 176 -13.36 -13.00 -5.54
N GLY A 177 -14.17 -12.12 -6.12
CA GLY A 177 -15.51 -11.80 -5.62
C GLY A 177 -15.58 -10.62 -4.65
N ASP A 178 -14.46 -10.19 -4.07
CA ASP A 178 -14.40 -8.98 -3.26
C ASP A 178 -13.71 -7.82 -4.02
N ASN A 179 -13.57 -6.65 -3.41
CA ASN A 179 -12.87 -5.52 -4.03
C ASN A 179 -11.36 -5.82 -4.16
N GLY A 180 -10.71 -5.14 -5.07
CA GLY A 180 -9.26 -5.21 -5.27
C GLY A 180 -8.59 -3.94 -4.79
N SER A 181 -7.25 -3.98 -4.68
CA SER A 181 -6.41 -2.83 -4.32
C SER A 181 -6.16 -1.95 -5.53
N GLY A 182 -6.54 -0.68 -5.42
CA GLY A 182 -6.18 0.38 -6.34
C GLY A 182 -4.93 1.14 -5.89
N MET A 183 -4.51 2.02 -6.75
CA MET A 183 -3.65 3.15 -6.42
C MET A 183 -4.12 4.31 -7.29
N HIS A 184 -5.19 4.98 -6.87
CA HIS A 184 -5.63 6.21 -7.52
C HIS A 184 -4.54 7.26 -7.35
N VAL A 185 -4.31 8.07 -8.38
CA VAL A 185 -3.28 9.10 -8.32
C VAL A 185 -3.89 10.44 -8.68
N HIS A 186 -4.14 11.26 -7.66
CA HIS A 186 -4.54 12.65 -7.85
C HIS A 186 -3.36 13.46 -8.38
N GLN A 187 -3.61 14.31 -9.37
CA GLN A 187 -2.56 15.10 -10.01
C GLN A 187 -3.01 16.53 -10.22
N SER A 188 -2.10 17.48 -10.02
CA SER A 188 -2.31 18.88 -10.33
C SER A 188 -1.04 19.52 -10.86
N VAL A 189 -1.19 20.46 -11.79
CA VAL A 189 -0.10 21.25 -12.38
C VAL A 189 -0.27 22.70 -12.00
N TRP A 190 0.80 23.33 -11.56
CA TRP A 190 0.84 24.70 -11.06
C TRP A 190 1.86 25.53 -11.83
N LYS A 191 1.55 26.84 -11.94
CA LYS A 191 2.41 27.82 -12.61
C LYS A 191 2.69 28.98 -11.66
#